data_0966ff03a1766e743133862246215268
#
_entry.id   0966ff03a1766e743133862246215268
#
_cell.length_a   1.000
_cell.length_b   1.000
_cell.length_c   1.000
_cell.angle_alpha   90.00
_cell.angle_beta   90.00
_cell.angle_gamma   90.00
#
_symmetry.space_group_name_H-M   'P 1'
#
loop_
_entity.id
_entity.type
_entity.pdbx_description
1 polymer ?
#
loop_
_entity_poly.entity_id
_entity_poly.type
_entity_poly.pdbx_seq_one_letter_code
_entity_poly.pdbx_strand_id
1 'polypeptide(L)'
;MTVFDRLEAIFPPDRVITDPVRLRTYECDGLTYHRATPMVVVLPETAAEVAAVVKACAEFGVPFVARGSGTGLSGGALPRSDGVLIVTSRMRRILSVDLDRRQAVVEPGVTNLAITEAVRDQGYYYAPDPSSQQICSIGGNVAENSGGAHCLKYGFTVNHVQALEIVTPDGEIVEISEDDFGYDLLGAFVGSEGTLGIATKITVRLMRAPEAVTTLLAAFETIEAGGQAVSSIVGAGILPAAIEMMDALAIEAAEAAVSCGYPADAGAVLIVELDGPTPDVESQLAEVIAICVATGSFEQRVAASAEERAKIWKGRKSAFAAVGRISPAYIVQDGVVPRTCLGEVLAGIDALQTEFGIRVANVFHAGDGNLHPLVLFDDTAPGEGERAEVVSGRILDLCILHGGSITGEHGVGVDKARYMPRMFTDADLDTMQRVRCAFDPGGRSNPGKVFPTPRLCGEVPRVRKGSPGEIF
;
A
#
# COMPACT_ATOMS: atom_id res chain seq x y z
N MET A 1 21.52 33.81 -2.65
CA MET A 1 21.36 32.47 -3.24
C MET A 1 20.13 31.86 -2.58
N THR A 2 19.21 31.36 -3.37
CA THR A 2 17.97 30.69 -2.93
C THR A 2 18.10 29.19 -3.15
N VAL A 3 17.15 28.39 -2.63
CA VAL A 3 17.09 26.96 -2.94
C VAL A 3 16.94 26.72 -4.44
N PHE A 4 16.21 27.59 -5.16
CA PHE A 4 16.06 27.53 -6.63
C PHE A 4 17.40 27.67 -7.34
N ASP A 5 18.20 28.71 -7.01
CA ASP A 5 19.54 28.91 -7.58
C ASP A 5 20.41 27.68 -7.37
N ARG A 6 20.28 27.01 -6.22
CA ARG A 6 21.02 25.80 -5.90
C ARG A 6 20.57 24.59 -6.70
N LEU A 7 19.26 24.43 -6.88
CA LEU A 7 18.69 23.34 -7.69
C LEU A 7 19.04 23.51 -9.18
N GLU A 8 18.98 24.73 -9.72
CA GLU A 8 19.39 25.04 -11.09
C GLU A 8 20.89 24.83 -11.34
N ALA A 9 21.72 24.91 -10.28
CA ALA A 9 23.14 24.57 -10.39
C ALA A 9 23.40 23.04 -10.39
N ILE A 10 22.47 22.24 -9.85
CA ILE A 10 22.57 20.77 -9.80
C ILE A 10 22.02 20.15 -11.10
N PHE A 11 20.94 20.70 -11.66
CA PHE A 11 20.20 20.09 -12.75
C PHE A 11 20.13 20.98 -14.00
N PRO A 12 20.05 20.39 -15.19
CA PRO A 12 19.64 21.11 -16.39
C PRO A 12 18.17 21.56 -16.27
N PRO A 13 17.77 22.61 -17.03
CA PRO A 13 16.43 23.24 -16.90
C PRO A 13 15.24 22.31 -17.12
N ASP A 14 15.39 21.24 -17.90
CA ASP A 14 14.33 20.26 -18.16
C ASP A 14 14.05 19.33 -16.96
N ARG A 15 14.96 19.31 -15.98
CA ARG A 15 14.85 18.50 -14.75
C ARG A 15 14.49 19.31 -13.49
N VAL A 16 14.30 20.63 -13.61
CA VAL A 16 13.75 21.50 -12.57
C VAL A 16 12.44 22.10 -13.07
N ILE A 17 11.34 21.73 -12.47
CA ILE A 17 10.00 22.15 -12.89
C ILE A 17 9.49 23.21 -11.92
N THR A 18 9.34 24.45 -12.41
CA THR A 18 8.81 25.60 -11.68
C THR A 18 7.57 26.20 -12.34
N ASP A 19 7.26 25.78 -13.56
CA ASP A 19 6.08 26.23 -14.30
C ASP A 19 4.79 25.82 -13.59
N PRO A 20 3.89 26.77 -13.24
CA PRO A 20 2.70 26.46 -12.45
C PRO A 20 1.75 25.45 -13.10
N VAL A 21 1.67 25.41 -14.43
CA VAL A 21 0.80 24.46 -15.14
C VAL A 21 1.38 23.05 -15.03
N ARG A 22 2.70 22.93 -15.20
CA ARG A 22 3.40 21.64 -15.08
C ARG A 22 3.42 21.13 -13.61
N LEU A 23 3.51 22.01 -12.62
CA LEU A 23 3.46 21.64 -11.20
C LEU A 23 2.13 20.98 -10.82
N ARG A 24 1.01 21.37 -11.47
CA ARG A 24 -0.31 20.76 -11.21
C ARG A 24 -0.36 19.26 -11.53
N THR A 25 0.49 18.75 -12.41
CA THR A 25 0.55 17.31 -12.69
C THR A 25 1.11 16.49 -11.51
N TYR A 26 1.62 17.17 -10.49
CA TYR A 26 2.17 16.56 -9.29
C TYR A 26 1.38 16.91 -8.00
N GLU A 27 0.23 17.59 -8.11
CA GLU A 27 -0.50 18.15 -6.96
C GLU A 27 -1.18 17.09 -6.06
N CYS A 28 -1.26 15.83 -6.49
CA CYS A 28 -1.80 14.71 -5.71
C CYS A 28 -1.04 13.42 -6.03
N ASP A 29 -1.24 12.40 -5.22
CA ASP A 29 -0.91 11.01 -5.54
C ASP A 29 -2.17 10.24 -6.02
N GLY A 30 -2.25 8.93 -5.81
CA GLY A 30 -3.42 8.13 -6.16
C GLY A 30 -4.67 8.48 -5.34
N LEU A 31 -4.49 9.08 -4.17
CA LEU A 31 -5.56 9.66 -3.36
C LEU A 31 -5.85 11.09 -3.83
N THR A 32 -6.68 11.23 -4.84
CA THR A 32 -6.95 12.52 -5.51
C THR A 32 -7.75 13.52 -4.69
N TYR A 33 -8.27 13.10 -3.54
CA TYR A 33 -9.03 13.92 -2.61
C TYR A 33 -8.16 15.02 -1.96
N HIS A 34 -6.90 14.71 -1.62
CA HIS A 34 -5.95 15.68 -1.11
C HIS A 34 -5.12 16.27 -2.25
N ARG A 35 -4.98 17.59 -2.27
CA ARG A 35 -4.19 18.30 -3.29
C ARG A 35 -3.33 19.39 -2.68
N ALA A 36 -2.08 19.47 -3.13
CA ALA A 36 -1.16 20.55 -2.78
C ALA A 36 -0.16 20.74 -3.93
N THR A 37 -0.07 21.92 -4.49
CA THR A 37 0.92 22.20 -5.55
C THR A 37 2.31 22.32 -4.92
N PRO A 38 3.34 21.56 -5.37
CA PRO A 38 4.69 21.68 -4.84
C PRO A 38 5.31 23.03 -5.16
N MET A 39 6.26 23.49 -4.34
CA MET A 39 7.05 24.68 -4.64
C MET A 39 7.90 24.50 -5.91
N VAL A 40 8.51 23.33 -6.05
CA VAL A 40 9.35 22.93 -7.19
C VAL A 40 9.40 21.41 -7.27
N VAL A 41 9.54 20.87 -8.48
CA VAL A 41 9.78 19.45 -8.73
C VAL A 41 11.16 19.26 -9.34
N VAL A 42 11.92 18.29 -8.83
CA VAL A 42 13.20 17.88 -9.40
C VAL A 42 13.17 16.41 -9.83
N LEU A 43 13.87 16.11 -10.92
CA LEU A 43 13.89 14.78 -11.55
C LEU A 43 15.33 14.21 -11.54
N PRO A 44 15.82 13.69 -10.39
CA PRO A 44 17.15 13.10 -10.31
C PRO A 44 17.27 11.80 -11.12
N GLU A 45 18.49 11.50 -11.57
CA GLU A 45 18.85 10.28 -12.31
C GLU A 45 19.88 9.45 -11.55
N THR A 46 20.43 9.97 -10.43
CA THR A 46 21.45 9.32 -9.61
C THR A 46 21.25 9.58 -8.12
N ALA A 47 21.76 8.67 -7.28
CA ALA A 47 21.80 8.85 -5.81
C ALA A 47 22.54 10.14 -5.41
N ALA A 48 23.63 10.47 -6.09
CA ALA A 48 24.39 11.68 -5.84
C ALA A 48 23.57 12.95 -6.07
N GLU A 49 22.73 12.98 -7.10
CA GLU A 49 21.80 14.08 -7.36
C GLU A 49 20.73 14.18 -6.28
N VAL A 50 20.15 13.05 -5.83
CA VAL A 50 19.21 13.03 -4.70
C VAL A 50 19.87 13.60 -3.45
N ALA A 51 21.07 13.14 -3.11
CA ALA A 51 21.85 13.65 -1.97
C ALA A 51 22.14 15.15 -2.07
N ALA A 52 22.48 15.64 -3.26
CA ALA A 52 22.72 17.07 -3.49
C ALA A 52 21.46 17.92 -3.27
N VAL A 53 20.29 17.42 -3.68
CA VAL A 53 18.99 18.09 -3.44
C VAL A 53 18.67 18.11 -1.95
N VAL A 54 18.82 16.98 -1.25
CA VAL A 54 18.55 16.89 0.19
C VAL A 54 19.49 17.84 0.98
N LYS A 55 20.78 17.91 0.61
CA LYS A 55 21.75 18.88 1.19
C LYS A 55 21.31 20.33 0.93
N ALA A 56 20.84 20.63 -0.27
CA ALA A 56 20.29 21.96 -0.58
C ALA A 56 19.04 22.26 0.29
N CYS A 57 18.12 21.31 0.42
CA CYS A 57 16.97 21.46 1.32
C CYS A 57 17.40 21.71 2.77
N ALA A 58 18.44 21.02 3.26
CA ALA A 58 18.98 21.21 4.60
C ALA A 58 19.63 22.59 4.77
N GLU A 59 20.40 23.06 3.78
CA GLU A 59 21.05 24.39 3.78
C GLU A 59 20.04 25.53 3.89
N PHE A 60 18.92 25.42 3.18
CA PHE A 60 17.89 26.49 3.14
C PHE A 60 16.71 26.26 4.09
N GLY A 61 16.71 25.18 4.90
CA GLY A 61 15.62 24.86 5.83
C GLY A 61 14.30 24.50 5.12
N VAL A 62 14.36 24.00 3.89
CA VAL A 62 13.20 23.66 3.07
C VAL A 62 12.84 22.19 3.23
N PRO A 63 11.58 21.81 3.47
CA PRO A 63 11.17 20.42 3.50
C PRO A 63 11.19 19.77 2.10
N PHE A 64 11.29 18.46 2.07
CA PHE A 64 11.20 17.68 0.85
C PHE A 64 10.27 16.47 0.98
N VAL A 65 9.70 16.07 -0.15
CA VAL A 65 8.87 14.88 -0.29
C VAL A 65 9.45 14.03 -1.42
N ALA A 66 9.68 12.75 -1.15
CA ALA A 66 10.05 11.80 -2.20
C ALA A 66 8.79 11.27 -2.91
N ARG A 67 8.89 11.06 -4.22
CA ARG A 67 7.81 10.50 -5.03
C ARG A 67 8.36 9.51 -6.06
N GLY A 68 7.80 8.32 -6.11
CA GLY A 68 7.97 7.37 -7.20
C GLY A 68 6.96 7.64 -8.32
N SER A 69 6.10 6.68 -8.61
CA SER A 69 5.02 6.83 -9.61
C SER A 69 3.80 7.60 -9.09
N GLY A 70 3.67 7.79 -7.76
CA GLY A 70 2.55 8.50 -7.16
C GLY A 70 1.24 7.73 -7.20
N THR A 71 1.29 6.41 -7.09
CA THR A 71 0.11 5.52 -7.08
C THR A 71 -0.43 5.25 -5.67
N GLY A 72 0.24 5.73 -4.61
CA GLY A 72 -0.16 5.54 -3.21
C GLY A 72 -1.55 6.12 -2.92
N LEU A 73 -2.26 5.52 -1.97
CA LEU A 73 -3.64 5.83 -1.61
C LEU A 73 -3.80 6.40 -0.20
N SER A 74 -2.69 6.86 0.41
CA SER A 74 -2.68 7.44 1.76
C SER A 74 -2.33 8.95 1.78
N GLY A 75 -1.93 9.51 0.64
CA GLY A 75 -1.35 10.84 0.60
C GLY A 75 0.11 10.87 1.06
N GLY A 76 0.81 9.72 1.10
CA GLY A 76 2.22 9.62 1.46
C GLY A 76 3.14 10.43 0.54
N ALA A 77 2.84 10.44 -0.77
CA ALA A 77 3.56 11.23 -1.77
C ALA A 77 2.93 12.60 -2.07
N LEU A 78 1.94 13.05 -1.28
CA LEU A 78 1.34 14.38 -1.42
C LEU A 78 2.41 15.45 -1.20
N PRO A 79 2.66 16.35 -2.17
CA PRO A 79 3.66 17.40 -2.03
C PRO A 79 3.29 18.45 -0.99
N ARG A 80 4.25 19.33 -0.71
CA ARG A 80 4.05 20.52 0.13
C ARG A 80 4.24 21.77 -0.72
N SER A 81 3.42 22.80 -0.47
CA SER A 81 3.52 24.08 -1.17
C SER A 81 4.79 24.89 -0.81
N ASP A 82 5.40 24.55 0.31
CA ASP A 82 6.67 25.14 0.81
C ASP A 82 7.87 24.19 0.62
N GLY A 83 7.72 23.09 -0.13
CA GLY A 83 8.69 22.01 -0.20
C GLY A 83 9.13 21.63 -1.63
N VAL A 84 10.26 20.94 -1.69
CA VAL A 84 10.80 20.33 -2.91
C VAL A 84 10.20 18.94 -3.09
N LEU A 85 9.62 18.64 -4.26
CA LEU A 85 9.22 17.30 -4.63
C LEU A 85 10.33 16.61 -5.43
N ILE A 86 10.88 15.54 -4.88
CA ILE A 86 11.97 14.74 -5.48
C ILE A 86 11.35 13.53 -6.16
N VAL A 87 11.29 13.53 -7.50
CA VAL A 87 10.62 12.47 -8.27
C VAL A 87 11.65 11.52 -8.87
N THR A 88 11.70 10.30 -8.36
CA THR A 88 12.70 9.28 -8.71
C THR A 88 12.39 8.49 -10.00
N SER A 89 11.36 8.86 -10.74
CA SER A 89 10.87 8.13 -11.93
C SER A 89 11.88 8.02 -13.08
N ARG A 90 12.97 8.81 -13.07
CA ARG A 90 14.08 8.69 -14.04
C ARG A 90 15.13 7.66 -13.64
N MET A 91 15.16 7.23 -12.36
CA MET A 91 16.04 6.18 -11.85
C MET A 91 15.37 4.82 -12.04
N ARG A 92 15.44 4.22 -13.26
CA ARG A 92 14.65 3.04 -13.65
C ARG A 92 15.46 1.90 -14.26
N ARG A 93 16.72 1.76 -13.86
CA ARG A 93 17.57 0.69 -14.36
C ARG A 93 17.49 -0.53 -13.45
N ILE A 94 17.43 -1.72 -14.03
CA ILE A 94 17.78 -2.98 -13.38
C ILE A 94 19.29 -3.09 -13.48
N LEU A 95 19.98 -2.97 -12.33
CA LEU A 95 21.44 -2.85 -12.27
C LEU A 95 22.12 -4.21 -12.39
N SER A 96 21.55 -5.23 -11.74
CA SER A 96 22.03 -6.61 -11.85
C SER A 96 20.93 -7.60 -11.48
N VAL A 97 21.06 -8.84 -11.98
CA VAL A 97 20.27 -10.01 -11.60
C VAL A 97 21.26 -11.13 -11.28
N ASP A 98 21.13 -11.71 -10.10
CA ASP A 98 21.91 -12.87 -9.63
C ASP A 98 20.94 -14.00 -9.25
N LEU A 99 20.75 -14.97 -10.13
CA LEU A 99 19.82 -16.07 -9.91
C LEU A 99 20.36 -17.12 -8.94
N ASP A 100 21.68 -17.22 -8.77
CA ASP A 100 22.28 -18.13 -7.78
C ASP A 100 21.96 -17.66 -6.37
N ARG A 101 22.03 -16.33 -6.14
CA ARG A 101 21.62 -15.70 -4.90
C ARG A 101 20.13 -15.37 -4.84
N ARG A 102 19.41 -15.54 -5.94
CA ARG A 102 17.99 -15.14 -6.08
C ARG A 102 17.76 -13.67 -5.74
N GLN A 103 18.55 -12.80 -6.35
CA GLN A 103 18.53 -11.36 -6.09
C GLN A 103 18.42 -10.57 -7.39
N ALA A 104 17.76 -9.43 -7.31
CA ALA A 104 17.87 -8.38 -8.32
C ALA A 104 18.20 -7.05 -7.62
N VAL A 105 19.11 -6.28 -8.19
CA VAL A 105 19.45 -4.93 -7.73
C VAL A 105 18.86 -3.93 -8.71
N VAL A 106 18.03 -3.04 -8.21
CA VAL A 106 17.23 -2.13 -9.05
C VAL A 106 17.24 -0.71 -8.52
N GLU A 107 17.01 0.26 -9.40
CA GLU A 107 16.78 1.65 -9.04
C GLU A 107 15.31 1.88 -8.62
N PRO A 108 15.01 2.91 -7.79
CA PRO A 108 13.70 3.11 -7.16
C PRO A 108 12.55 3.37 -8.14
N GLY A 109 12.83 3.87 -9.34
CA GLY A 109 11.82 4.14 -10.37
C GLY A 109 11.50 2.94 -11.28
N VAL A 110 12.12 1.77 -11.08
CA VAL A 110 11.74 0.52 -11.77
C VAL A 110 10.32 0.15 -11.34
N THR A 111 9.46 -0.23 -12.31
CA THR A 111 8.11 -0.68 -11.95
C THR A 111 8.17 -2.07 -11.31
N ASN A 112 7.26 -2.33 -10.38
CA ASN A 112 7.17 -3.61 -9.69
C ASN A 112 7.15 -4.79 -10.67
N LEU A 113 6.28 -4.76 -11.68
CA LEU A 113 6.15 -5.84 -12.67
C LEU A 113 7.40 -6.02 -13.53
N ALA A 114 8.13 -4.94 -13.84
CA ALA A 114 9.34 -5.02 -14.67
C ALA A 114 10.42 -5.91 -14.04
N ILE A 115 10.47 -6.03 -12.72
CA ILE A 115 11.39 -6.95 -12.04
C ILE A 115 11.04 -8.40 -12.38
N THR A 116 9.76 -8.77 -12.31
CA THR A 116 9.29 -10.11 -12.72
C THR A 116 9.53 -10.36 -14.20
N GLU A 117 9.24 -9.38 -15.06
CA GLU A 117 9.44 -9.52 -16.52
C GLU A 117 10.91 -9.78 -16.89
N ALA A 118 11.85 -9.17 -16.15
CA ALA A 118 13.27 -9.35 -16.38
C ALA A 118 13.79 -10.76 -16.08
N VAL A 119 13.07 -11.56 -15.28
CA VAL A 119 13.53 -12.89 -14.82
C VAL A 119 12.54 -14.03 -15.13
N ARG A 120 11.38 -13.71 -15.70
CA ARG A 120 10.30 -14.68 -16.00
C ARG A 120 10.76 -15.85 -16.87
N ASP A 121 11.53 -15.58 -17.90
CA ASP A 121 12.01 -16.61 -18.83
C ASP A 121 13.01 -17.59 -18.18
N GLN A 122 13.57 -17.22 -17.02
CA GLN A 122 14.43 -18.06 -16.20
C GLN A 122 13.65 -18.80 -15.10
N GLY A 123 12.32 -18.66 -15.05
CA GLY A 123 11.46 -19.31 -14.06
C GLY A 123 11.50 -18.67 -12.69
N TYR A 124 11.74 -17.35 -12.63
CA TYR A 124 11.71 -16.56 -11.40
C TYR A 124 10.70 -15.42 -11.48
N TYR A 125 10.35 -14.84 -10.33
CA TYR A 125 9.49 -13.67 -10.21
C TYR A 125 9.75 -12.90 -8.91
N TYR A 126 9.26 -11.66 -8.84
CA TYR A 126 9.18 -10.85 -7.64
C TYR A 126 7.78 -11.02 -7.06
N ALA A 127 7.68 -11.49 -5.80
CA ALA A 127 6.41 -11.96 -5.25
C ALA A 127 5.41 -10.86 -4.87
N PRO A 128 5.77 -9.74 -4.22
CA PRO A 128 4.80 -8.67 -3.91
C PRO A 128 4.17 -8.12 -5.19
N ASP A 129 2.83 -8.16 -5.26
CA ASP A 129 2.08 -7.84 -6.48
C ASP A 129 0.92 -6.86 -6.23
N PRO A 130 1.19 -5.63 -5.77
CA PRO A 130 0.14 -4.65 -5.58
C PRO A 130 -0.70 -4.48 -6.84
N SER A 131 -1.97 -4.15 -6.71
CA SER A 131 -2.89 -3.99 -7.85
C SER A 131 -2.36 -3.02 -8.91
N SER A 132 -1.53 -2.07 -8.51
CA SER A 132 -0.84 -1.11 -9.38
C SER A 132 0.51 -1.58 -9.93
N GLN A 133 0.89 -2.85 -9.81
CA GLN A 133 2.23 -3.39 -10.15
C GLN A 133 2.75 -3.00 -11.55
N GLN A 134 1.87 -2.73 -12.51
CA GLN A 134 2.24 -2.29 -13.86
C GLN A 134 2.81 -0.87 -13.91
N ILE A 135 2.47 -0.03 -12.93
CA ILE A 135 2.80 1.40 -12.92
C ILE A 135 3.45 1.87 -11.62
N CYS A 136 3.24 1.22 -10.49
CA CYS A 136 3.90 1.57 -9.24
C CYS A 136 5.39 1.30 -9.31
N SER A 137 6.19 2.13 -8.64
CA SER A 137 7.64 2.00 -8.58
C SER A 137 8.08 1.26 -7.33
N ILE A 138 9.17 0.49 -7.45
CA ILE A 138 9.71 -0.28 -6.33
C ILE A 138 10.15 0.62 -5.15
N GLY A 139 10.62 1.84 -5.39
CA GLY A 139 10.94 2.79 -4.33
C GLY A 139 9.69 3.24 -3.56
N GLY A 140 8.54 3.36 -4.24
CA GLY A 140 7.25 3.59 -3.59
C GLY A 140 6.80 2.37 -2.80
N ASN A 141 6.98 1.15 -3.34
CA ASN A 141 6.66 -0.08 -2.62
C ASN A 141 7.48 -0.21 -1.33
N VAL A 142 8.77 0.16 -1.35
CA VAL A 142 9.63 0.20 -0.16
C VAL A 142 9.10 1.22 0.84
N ALA A 143 8.76 2.43 0.39
CA ALA A 143 8.30 3.51 1.27
C ALA A 143 6.99 3.16 2.00
N GLU A 144 6.04 2.53 1.30
CA GLU A 144 4.72 2.16 1.86
C GLU A 144 4.68 0.74 2.46
N ASN A 145 5.72 -0.08 2.28
CA ASN A 145 5.69 -1.52 2.53
C ASN A 145 4.53 -2.20 1.79
N SER A 146 4.38 -1.92 0.51
CA SER A 146 3.23 -2.36 -0.29
C SER A 146 3.07 -3.87 -0.27
N GLY A 147 1.81 -4.29 -0.28
CA GLY A 147 1.40 -5.69 -0.31
C GLY A 147 0.88 -6.13 -1.67
N GLY A 148 -0.31 -6.74 -1.67
CA GLY A 148 -1.01 -7.28 -2.84
C GLY A 148 -1.76 -8.57 -2.53
N ALA A 149 -2.35 -9.16 -3.56
CA ALA A 149 -3.21 -10.33 -3.43
C ALA A 149 -2.51 -11.57 -2.83
N HIS A 150 -1.19 -11.67 -3.02
CA HIS A 150 -0.41 -12.85 -2.61
C HIS A 150 0.29 -12.69 -1.25
N CYS A 151 -0.01 -11.62 -0.49
CA CYS A 151 0.63 -11.34 0.81
C CYS A 151 0.36 -12.41 1.86
N LEU A 152 -0.81 -13.07 1.81
CA LEU A 152 -1.15 -14.17 2.72
C LEU A 152 -0.06 -15.24 2.79
N LYS A 153 0.48 -15.64 1.65
CA LYS A 153 1.51 -16.70 1.53
C LYS A 153 2.92 -16.16 1.48
N TYR A 154 3.13 -15.07 0.77
CA TYR A 154 4.47 -14.59 0.43
C TYR A 154 4.92 -13.39 1.23
N GLY A 155 4.01 -12.71 1.93
CA GLY A 155 4.31 -11.51 2.72
C GLY A 155 4.38 -10.24 1.87
N PHE A 156 4.76 -9.16 2.54
CA PHE A 156 4.82 -7.79 2.02
C PHE A 156 6.21 -7.45 1.46
N THR A 157 6.38 -6.25 0.97
CA THR A 157 7.66 -5.76 0.44
C THR A 157 8.82 -5.96 1.41
N VAL A 158 8.63 -5.73 2.73
CA VAL A 158 9.67 -5.91 3.76
C VAL A 158 10.25 -7.33 3.79
N ASN A 159 9.44 -8.35 3.46
CA ASN A 159 9.88 -9.74 3.44
C ASN A 159 10.76 -10.07 2.21
N HIS A 160 10.82 -9.17 1.25
CA HIS A 160 11.51 -9.35 -0.03
C HIS A 160 12.61 -8.32 -0.30
N VAL A 161 12.79 -7.32 0.56
CA VAL A 161 13.92 -6.38 0.48
C VAL A 161 15.06 -6.91 1.34
N GLN A 162 16.26 -7.03 0.75
CA GLN A 162 17.44 -7.57 1.41
C GLN A 162 18.47 -6.49 1.72
N ALA A 163 18.54 -5.43 0.91
CA ALA A 163 19.41 -4.29 1.15
C ALA A 163 18.86 -3.04 0.46
N LEU A 164 19.20 -1.88 1.00
CA LEU A 164 18.90 -0.57 0.43
C LEU A 164 20.15 0.32 0.45
N GLU A 165 20.36 1.06 -0.64
CA GLU A 165 21.11 2.30 -0.59
C GLU A 165 20.11 3.42 -0.37
N ILE A 166 20.30 4.22 0.64
CA ILE A 166 19.42 5.31 1.02
C ILE A 166 20.16 6.64 1.04
N VAL A 167 19.46 7.72 0.75
CA VAL A 167 19.88 9.08 1.07
C VAL A 167 19.19 9.48 2.37
N THR A 168 19.97 9.71 3.40
CA THR A 168 19.49 10.14 4.73
C THR A 168 18.96 11.57 4.69
N PRO A 169 18.17 12.03 5.69
CA PRO A 169 17.63 13.40 5.70
C PRO A 169 18.66 14.53 5.80
N ASP A 170 19.92 14.22 6.07
CA ASP A 170 21.07 15.15 6.01
C ASP A 170 21.86 15.04 4.69
N GLY A 171 21.43 14.15 3.79
CA GLY A 171 21.98 14.00 2.44
C GLY A 171 23.20 13.09 2.34
N GLU A 172 23.47 12.25 3.34
CA GLU A 172 24.50 11.23 3.24
C GLU A 172 23.93 9.98 2.53
N ILE A 173 24.78 9.31 1.73
CA ILE A 173 24.44 8.05 1.06
C ILE A 173 24.96 6.92 1.94
N VAL A 174 24.05 6.06 2.40
CA VAL A 174 24.40 4.92 3.24
C VAL A 174 23.76 3.64 2.71
N GLU A 175 24.39 2.50 2.97
CA GLU A 175 23.80 1.17 2.69
C GLU A 175 23.33 0.55 4.01
N ILE A 176 22.17 -0.10 3.98
CA ILE A 176 21.59 -0.88 5.07
C ILE A 176 21.10 -2.22 4.51
N SER A 177 21.29 -3.31 5.27
CA SER A 177 21.00 -4.66 4.80
C SER A 177 20.47 -5.58 5.90
N GLU A 178 19.85 -6.71 5.49
CA GLU A 178 19.41 -7.75 6.41
C GLU A 178 20.58 -8.43 7.15
N ASP A 179 21.81 -8.30 6.65
CA ASP A 179 23.02 -8.88 7.23
C ASP A 179 23.74 -7.93 8.20
N ASP A 180 23.28 -6.70 8.40
CA ASP A 180 23.93 -5.72 9.28
C ASP A 180 23.78 -6.11 10.75
N PHE A 181 24.86 -5.92 11.52
CA PHE A 181 24.82 -6.14 12.95
C PHE A 181 24.12 -4.97 13.67
N GLY A 182 23.31 -5.29 14.68
CA GLY A 182 22.71 -4.28 15.55
C GLY A 182 21.20 -4.20 15.42
N TYR A 183 20.66 -2.98 15.32
CA TYR A 183 19.24 -2.76 15.13
C TYR A 183 18.84 -3.04 13.69
N ASP A 184 17.64 -3.59 13.49
CA ASP A 184 17.05 -3.78 12.17
C ASP A 184 16.63 -2.43 11.56
N LEU A 185 17.62 -1.73 10.98
CA LEU A 185 17.39 -0.45 10.30
C LEU A 185 16.68 -0.65 8.97
N LEU A 186 16.87 -1.81 8.32
CA LEU A 186 16.20 -2.15 7.07
C LEU A 186 14.69 -2.27 7.29
N GLY A 187 14.27 -3.06 8.29
CA GLY A 187 12.86 -3.20 8.66
C GLY A 187 12.25 -1.90 9.16
N ALA A 188 13.01 -1.03 9.87
CA ALA A 188 12.54 0.28 10.27
C ALA A 188 12.34 1.25 9.09
N PHE A 189 13.16 1.12 8.02
CA PHE A 189 13.10 2.00 6.85
C PHE A 189 11.97 1.62 5.89
N VAL A 190 11.76 0.30 5.67
CA VAL A 190 10.65 -0.18 4.81
C VAL A 190 9.31 0.15 5.48
N GLY A 191 8.43 0.84 4.79
CA GLY A 191 7.15 1.32 5.34
C GLY A 191 7.26 2.63 6.12
N SER A 192 8.41 3.33 6.05
CA SER A 192 8.58 4.63 6.72
C SER A 192 7.93 5.81 6.00
N GLU A 193 7.31 5.59 4.87
CA GLU A 193 6.61 6.61 4.04
C GLU A 193 7.51 7.82 3.72
N GLY A 194 8.79 7.57 3.50
CA GLY A 194 9.76 8.62 3.18
C GLY A 194 10.10 9.56 4.35
N THR A 195 9.72 9.24 5.60
CA THR A 195 10.02 10.06 6.77
C THR A 195 11.44 9.85 7.32
N LEU A 196 12.10 8.73 6.95
CA LEU A 196 13.44 8.37 7.39
C LEU A 196 14.53 8.58 6.32
N GLY A 197 14.14 8.96 5.09
CA GLY A 197 15.05 9.17 3.97
C GLY A 197 14.48 8.68 2.64
N ILE A 198 15.33 8.55 1.62
CA ILE A 198 14.94 8.22 0.24
C ILE A 198 15.76 7.01 -0.24
N ALA A 199 15.09 5.92 -0.62
CA ALA A 199 15.75 4.77 -1.24
C ALA A 199 16.20 5.12 -2.67
N THR A 200 17.47 4.82 -2.99
CA THR A 200 18.09 5.10 -4.30
C THR A 200 18.58 3.85 -5.02
N LYS A 201 18.75 2.74 -4.30
CA LYS A 201 19.03 1.41 -4.86
C LYS A 201 18.40 0.36 -3.94
N ILE A 202 17.81 -0.67 -4.52
CA ILE A 202 17.04 -1.66 -3.80
C ILE A 202 17.48 -3.06 -4.26
N THR A 203 17.90 -3.88 -3.30
CA THR A 203 18.15 -5.31 -3.53
C THR A 203 16.93 -6.10 -3.11
N VAL A 204 16.29 -6.76 -4.06
CA VAL A 204 15.10 -7.56 -3.82
C VAL A 204 15.38 -9.05 -3.98
N ARG A 205 14.66 -9.86 -3.20
CA ARG A 205 14.65 -11.32 -3.28
C ARG A 205 13.75 -11.78 -4.42
N LEU A 206 14.25 -12.71 -5.22
CA LEU A 206 13.50 -13.37 -6.29
C LEU A 206 13.02 -14.75 -5.82
N MET A 207 11.78 -15.08 -6.18
CA MET A 207 11.18 -16.38 -5.91
C MET A 207 11.21 -17.23 -7.17
N ARG A 208 11.32 -18.58 -7.03
CA ARG A 208 11.07 -19.50 -8.14
C ARG A 208 9.59 -19.54 -8.44
N ALA A 209 9.24 -19.54 -9.72
CA ALA A 209 7.87 -19.77 -10.14
C ALA A 209 7.37 -21.14 -9.64
N PRO A 210 6.16 -21.24 -9.10
CA PRO A 210 5.59 -22.48 -8.61
C PRO A 210 5.39 -23.46 -9.77
N GLU A 211 5.43 -24.77 -9.46
CA GLU A 211 5.24 -25.85 -10.43
C GLU A 211 3.82 -25.86 -11.02
N ALA A 212 2.83 -25.68 -10.14
CA ALA A 212 1.43 -25.59 -10.50
C ALA A 212 0.77 -24.36 -9.86
N VAL A 213 -0.21 -23.78 -10.55
CA VAL A 213 -1.08 -22.73 -10.07
C VAL A 213 -2.50 -23.03 -10.49
N THR A 214 -3.45 -23.00 -9.55
CA THR A 214 -4.86 -23.24 -9.82
C THR A 214 -5.71 -22.17 -9.17
N THR A 215 -6.70 -21.64 -9.90
CA THR A 215 -7.62 -20.62 -9.41
C THR A 215 -9.04 -21.17 -9.37
N LEU A 216 -9.67 -21.07 -8.21
CA LEU A 216 -11.07 -21.39 -7.98
C LEU A 216 -11.85 -20.08 -7.81
N LEU A 217 -12.97 -19.96 -8.52
CA LEU A 217 -14.04 -18.99 -8.24
C LEU A 217 -15.17 -19.73 -7.53
N ALA A 218 -15.55 -19.27 -6.33
CA ALA A 218 -16.69 -19.78 -5.58
C ALA A 218 -17.69 -18.65 -5.33
N ALA A 219 -18.98 -18.89 -5.61
CA ALA A 219 -20.05 -17.91 -5.45
C ALA A 219 -20.96 -18.28 -4.27
N PHE A 220 -21.40 -17.26 -3.53
CA PHE A 220 -22.23 -17.39 -2.32
C PHE A 220 -23.42 -16.44 -2.41
N GLU A 221 -24.55 -16.84 -1.78
CA GLU A 221 -25.73 -15.97 -1.69
C GLU A 221 -25.50 -14.74 -0.79
N THR A 222 -24.62 -14.85 0.22
CA THR A 222 -24.34 -13.76 1.16
C THR A 222 -22.84 -13.59 1.40
N ILE A 223 -22.45 -12.39 1.82
CA ILE A 223 -21.06 -12.05 2.12
C ILE A 223 -20.56 -12.77 3.39
N GLU A 224 -21.47 -13.03 4.34
CA GLU A 224 -21.15 -13.74 5.58
C GLU A 224 -20.78 -15.20 5.28
N ALA A 225 -21.50 -15.87 4.36
CA ALA A 225 -21.19 -17.24 3.93
C ALA A 225 -19.79 -17.31 3.28
N GLY A 226 -19.45 -16.31 2.44
CA GLY A 226 -18.09 -16.14 1.88
C GLY A 226 -17.04 -15.96 2.97
N GLY A 227 -17.28 -15.09 3.95
CA GLY A 227 -16.40 -14.87 5.09
C GLY A 227 -16.19 -16.12 5.96
N GLN A 228 -17.25 -16.90 6.15
CA GLN A 228 -17.16 -18.18 6.84
C GLN A 228 -16.29 -19.20 6.08
N ALA A 229 -16.40 -19.21 4.75
CA ALA A 229 -15.56 -20.07 3.91
C ALA A 229 -14.07 -19.70 4.06
N VAL A 230 -13.71 -18.40 4.02
CA VAL A 230 -12.34 -17.92 4.26
C VAL A 230 -11.81 -18.43 5.60
N SER A 231 -12.58 -18.20 6.69
CA SER A 231 -12.19 -18.62 8.03
C SER A 231 -11.99 -20.14 8.12
N SER A 232 -12.86 -20.91 7.43
CA SER A 232 -12.80 -22.38 7.44
C SER A 232 -11.62 -22.92 6.63
N ILE A 233 -11.29 -22.32 5.47
CA ILE A 233 -10.13 -22.69 4.65
C ILE A 233 -8.84 -22.52 5.45
N VAL A 234 -8.66 -21.35 6.06
CA VAL A 234 -7.45 -21.08 6.86
C VAL A 234 -7.45 -21.91 8.15
N GLY A 235 -8.61 -22.09 8.76
CA GLY A 235 -8.77 -22.95 9.96
C GLY A 235 -8.45 -24.44 9.70
N ALA A 236 -8.60 -24.92 8.48
CA ALA A 236 -8.18 -26.26 8.06
C ALA A 236 -6.65 -26.38 7.88
N GLY A 237 -5.88 -25.29 8.06
CA GLY A 237 -4.43 -25.27 7.85
C GLY A 237 -4.00 -25.11 6.40
N ILE A 238 -4.93 -24.83 5.48
CA ILE A 238 -4.62 -24.55 4.08
C ILE A 238 -4.13 -23.10 3.99
N LEU A 239 -2.99 -22.90 3.32
CA LEU A 239 -2.40 -21.59 3.06
C LEU A 239 -2.41 -21.31 1.55
N PRO A 240 -3.51 -20.78 0.99
CA PRO A 240 -3.57 -20.41 -0.42
C PRO A 240 -2.57 -19.30 -0.77
N ALA A 241 -2.17 -19.24 -2.03
CA ALA A 241 -1.38 -18.14 -2.55
C ALA A 241 -2.15 -16.80 -2.42
N ALA A 242 -3.46 -16.85 -2.68
CA ALA A 242 -4.36 -15.71 -2.49
C ALA A 242 -5.78 -16.17 -2.13
N ILE A 243 -6.48 -15.38 -1.32
CA ILE A 243 -7.95 -15.45 -1.13
C ILE A 243 -8.50 -14.04 -1.22
N GLU A 244 -9.24 -13.79 -2.30
CA GLU A 244 -9.85 -12.51 -2.60
C GLU A 244 -11.36 -12.60 -2.48
N MET A 245 -12.02 -11.55 -1.99
CA MET A 245 -13.48 -11.51 -1.91
C MET A 245 -14.03 -10.20 -2.47
N MET A 246 -15.18 -10.29 -3.11
CA MET A 246 -15.97 -9.14 -3.58
C MET A 246 -17.43 -9.34 -3.21
N ASP A 247 -18.11 -8.24 -2.84
CA ASP A 247 -19.57 -8.22 -2.62
C ASP A 247 -20.34 -8.02 -3.92
N ALA A 248 -21.68 -8.09 -3.83
CA ALA A 248 -22.57 -7.95 -4.98
C ALA A 248 -22.35 -6.64 -5.75
N LEU A 249 -22.11 -5.53 -5.06
CA LEU A 249 -21.92 -4.22 -5.70
C LEU A 249 -20.61 -4.14 -6.47
N ALA A 250 -19.54 -4.72 -5.92
CA ALA A 250 -18.25 -4.83 -6.59
C ALA A 250 -18.29 -5.80 -7.78
N ILE A 251 -19.05 -6.91 -7.66
CA ILE A 251 -19.29 -7.86 -8.75
C ILE A 251 -20.02 -7.17 -9.91
N GLU A 252 -21.12 -6.46 -9.63
CA GLU A 252 -21.88 -5.70 -10.63
C GLU A 252 -20.98 -4.71 -11.38
N ALA A 253 -20.18 -3.93 -10.64
CA ALA A 253 -19.27 -2.97 -11.25
C ALA A 253 -18.22 -3.65 -12.13
N ALA A 254 -17.59 -4.74 -11.66
CA ALA A 254 -16.58 -5.48 -12.40
C ALA A 254 -17.15 -6.12 -13.68
N GLU A 255 -18.34 -6.74 -13.61
CA GLU A 255 -19.00 -7.34 -14.77
C GLU A 255 -19.38 -6.29 -15.83
N ALA A 256 -19.91 -5.15 -15.40
CA ALA A 256 -20.23 -4.03 -16.29
C ALA A 256 -18.98 -3.44 -16.99
N ALA A 257 -17.80 -3.55 -16.35
CA ALA A 257 -16.57 -3.00 -16.89
C ALA A 257 -15.85 -3.97 -17.83
N VAL A 258 -15.73 -5.26 -17.47
CA VAL A 258 -14.80 -6.19 -18.13
C VAL A 258 -15.41 -7.54 -18.50
N SER A 259 -16.67 -7.82 -18.15
CA SER A 259 -17.42 -9.05 -18.48
C SER A 259 -16.58 -10.30 -18.18
N CYS A 260 -16.14 -10.44 -16.93
CA CYS A 260 -15.27 -11.54 -16.49
C CYS A 260 -16.00 -12.86 -16.24
N GLY A 261 -17.34 -12.83 -16.22
CA GLY A 261 -18.21 -14.00 -16.08
C GLY A 261 -18.43 -14.40 -14.62
N TYR A 262 -18.49 -13.44 -13.70
CA TYR A 262 -18.93 -13.68 -12.34
C TYR A 262 -20.46 -13.89 -12.32
N PRO A 263 -20.99 -14.77 -11.44
CA PRO A 263 -22.43 -14.96 -11.32
C PRO A 263 -23.12 -13.66 -10.88
N ALA A 264 -24.12 -13.22 -11.66
CA ALA A 264 -24.80 -11.93 -11.42
C ALA A 264 -25.72 -11.95 -10.19
N ASP A 265 -26.10 -13.12 -9.71
CA ASP A 265 -26.95 -13.37 -8.55
C ASP A 265 -26.15 -13.64 -7.27
N ALA A 266 -24.81 -13.56 -7.34
CA ALA A 266 -23.95 -13.76 -6.19
C ALA A 266 -24.01 -12.55 -5.24
N GLY A 267 -24.27 -12.81 -3.95
CA GLY A 267 -24.07 -11.84 -2.87
C GLY A 267 -22.58 -11.64 -2.55
N ALA A 268 -21.75 -12.69 -2.78
CA ALA A 268 -20.31 -12.60 -2.74
C ALA A 268 -19.64 -13.62 -3.66
N VAL A 269 -18.42 -13.30 -4.12
CA VAL A 269 -17.52 -14.26 -4.78
C VAL A 269 -16.19 -14.33 -4.02
N LEU A 270 -15.66 -15.55 -3.90
CA LEU A 270 -14.29 -15.81 -3.51
C LEU A 270 -13.47 -16.22 -4.71
N ILE A 271 -12.25 -15.68 -4.82
CA ILE A 271 -11.22 -16.15 -5.73
C ILE A 271 -10.13 -16.75 -4.86
N VAL A 272 -9.97 -18.06 -4.92
CA VAL A 272 -8.93 -18.78 -4.18
C VAL A 272 -7.88 -19.27 -5.15
N GLU A 273 -6.64 -18.85 -4.95
CA GLU A 273 -5.51 -19.31 -5.75
C GLU A 273 -4.60 -20.20 -4.92
N LEU A 274 -4.34 -21.39 -5.42
CA LEU A 274 -3.45 -22.38 -4.84
C LEU A 274 -2.23 -22.54 -5.73
N ASP A 275 -1.05 -22.61 -5.15
CA ASP A 275 0.19 -22.79 -5.88
C ASP A 275 1.20 -23.65 -5.10
N GLY A 276 2.09 -24.34 -5.83
CA GLY A 276 3.09 -25.21 -5.25
C GLY A 276 3.34 -26.47 -6.08
N PRO A 277 3.79 -27.57 -5.45
CA PRO A 277 3.87 -28.88 -6.09
C PRO A 277 2.50 -29.37 -6.57
N THR A 278 2.45 -29.97 -7.76
CA THR A 278 1.19 -30.38 -8.38
C THR A 278 0.31 -31.27 -7.49
N PRO A 279 0.83 -32.32 -6.79
CA PRO A 279 -0.01 -33.17 -5.93
C PRO A 279 -0.62 -32.40 -4.72
N ASP A 280 0.13 -31.43 -4.17
CA ASP A 280 -0.33 -30.64 -3.03
C ASP A 280 -1.46 -29.69 -3.49
N VAL A 281 -1.31 -29.03 -4.65
CA VAL A 281 -2.32 -28.15 -5.24
C VAL A 281 -3.62 -28.91 -5.52
N GLU A 282 -3.54 -30.12 -6.10
CA GLU A 282 -4.70 -30.96 -6.39
C GLU A 282 -5.44 -31.39 -5.11
N SER A 283 -4.70 -31.79 -4.07
CA SER A 283 -5.26 -32.19 -2.78
C SER A 283 -5.94 -31.02 -2.08
N GLN A 284 -5.26 -29.88 -2.00
CA GLN A 284 -5.80 -28.66 -1.38
C GLN A 284 -7.01 -28.13 -2.13
N LEU A 285 -7.02 -28.19 -3.46
CA LEU A 285 -8.15 -27.76 -4.28
C LEU A 285 -9.42 -28.55 -3.93
N ALA A 286 -9.31 -29.87 -3.83
CA ALA A 286 -10.45 -30.74 -3.47
C ALA A 286 -11.01 -30.39 -2.07
N GLU A 287 -10.13 -30.12 -1.11
CA GLU A 287 -10.51 -29.73 0.25
C GLU A 287 -11.14 -28.33 0.28
N VAL A 288 -10.58 -27.35 -0.42
CA VAL A 288 -11.13 -25.99 -0.53
C VAL A 288 -12.54 -26.02 -1.17
N ILE A 289 -12.73 -26.78 -2.23
CA ILE A 289 -14.06 -26.96 -2.85
C ILE A 289 -15.05 -27.54 -1.82
N ALA A 290 -14.66 -28.58 -1.09
CA ALA A 290 -15.52 -29.20 -0.08
C ALA A 290 -15.90 -28.20 1.03
N ILE A 291 -14.96 -27.39 1.49
CA ILE A 291 -15.21 -26.32 2.48
C ILE A 291 -16.18 -25.28 1.89
N CYS A 292 -15.98 -24.79 0.66
CA CYS A 292 -16.86 -23.82 0.03
C CYS A 292 -18.29 -24.37 -0.09
N VAL A 293 -18.45 -25.63 -0.49
CA VAL A 293 -19.78 -26.29 -0.55
C VAL A 293 -20.41 -26.38 0.83
N ALA A 294 -19.65 -26.80 1.83
CA ALA A 294 -20.13 -26.95 3.21
C ALA A 294 -20.54 -25.61 3.86
N THR A 295 -19.97 -24.49 3.40
CA THR A 295 -20.29 -23.12 3.84
C THR A 295 -21.34 -22.42 2.97
N GLY A 296 -21.96 -23.14 2.02
CA GLY A 296 -23.12 -22.66 1.27
C GLY A 296 -22.80 -22.03 -0.10
N SER A 297 -21.62 -22.32 -0.67
CA SER A 297 -21.35 -21.91 -2.07
C SER A 297 -22.29 -22.64 -3.03
N PHE A 298 -22.97 -21.89 -3.90
CA PHE A 298 -23.89 -22.45 -4.90
C PHE A 298 -23.24 -22.71 -6.28
N GLU A 299 -22.07 -22.08 -6.54
CA GLU A 299 -21.29 -22.33 -7.77
C GLU A 299 -19.78 -22.39 -7.41
N GLN A 300 -19.09 -23.38 -7.98
CA GLN A 300 -17.64 -23.52 -7.90
C GLN A 300 -17.08 -23.73 -9.30
N ARG A 301 -16.19 -22.85 -9.75
CA ARG A 301 -15.58 -22.90 -11.07
C ARG A 301 -14.06 -22.85 -10.95
N VAL A 302 -13.42 -23.95 -11.33
CA VAL A 302 -11.95 -24.03 -11.44
C VAL A 302 -11.55 -23.52 -12.82
N ALA A 303 -10.62 -22.61 -12.90
CA ALA A 303 -10.12 -22.09 -14.17
C ALA A 303 -9.49 -23.23 -14.99
N ALA A 304 -10.04 -23.50 -16.17
CA ALA A 304 -9.61 -24.57 -17.05
C ALA A 304 -8.37 -24.21 -17.89
N SER A 305 -8.00 -22.95 -17.95
CA SER A 305 -6.87 -22.44 -18.73
C SER A 305 -6.25 -21.18 -18.10
N ALA A 306 -5.05 -20.82 -18.55
CA ALA A 306 -4.39 -19.56 -18.17
C ALA A 306 -5.21 -18.33 -18.58
N GLU A 307 -5.93 -18.39 -19.70
CA GLU A 307 -6.81 -17.33 -20.19
C GLU A 307 -8.03 -17.15 -19.27
N GLU A 308 -8.64 -18.23 -18.82
CA GLU A 308 -9.76 -18.17 -17.88
C GLU A 308 -9.29 -17.65 -16.52
N ARG A 309 -8.15 -18.12 -16.02
CA ARG A 309 -7.51 -17.58 -14.82
C ARG A 309 -7.29 -16.08 -14.96
N ALA A 310 -6.67 -15.63 -16.04
CA ALA A 310 -6.43 -14.21 -16.30
C ALA A 310 -7.73 -13.40 -16.36
N LYS A 311 -8.81 -13.96 -16.89
CA LYS A 311 -10.12 -13.34 -16.96
C LYS A 311 -10.74 -13.15 -15.56
N ILE A 312 -10.68 -14.18 -14.70
CA ILE A 312 -11.13 -14.09 -13.30
C ILE A 312 -10.36 -12.99 -12.58
N TRP A 313 -9.02 -13.00 -12.64
CA TRP A 313 -8.19 -11.99 -12.01
C TRP A 313 -8.40 -10.58 -12.58
N LYS A 314 -8.70 -10.46 -13.88
CA LYS A 314 -8.99 -9.16 -14.50
C LYS A 314 -10.22 -8.50 -13.86
N GLY A 315 -11.28 -9.27 -13.56
CA GLY A 315 -12.45 -8.77 -12.84
C GLY A 315 -12.06 -8.18 -11.49
N ARG A 316 -11.33 -8.94 -10.67
CA ARG A 316 -10.88 -8.50 -9.34
C ARG A 316 -9.96 -7.26 -9.41
N LYS A 317 -8.98 -7.26 -10.29
CA LYS A 317 -8.03 -6.13 -10.45
C LYS A 317 -8.70 -4.86 -11.01
N SER A 318 -9.80 -5.01 -11.73
CA SER A 318 -10.54 -3.87 -12.30
C SER A 318 -11.59 -3.29 -11.34
N ALA A 319 -11.92 -3.96 -10.24
CA ALA A 319 -13.04 -3.59 -9.37
C ALA A 319 -12.96 -2.15 -8.86
N PHE A 320 -11.80 -1.70 -8.40
CA PHE A 320 -11.60 -0.31 -7.95
C PHE A 320 -11.94 0.73 -9.03
N ALA A 321 -11.41 0.56 -10.24
CA ALA A 321 -11.70 1.47 -11.35
C ALA A 321 -13.14 1.32 -11.85
N ALA A 322 -13.70 0.12 -11.78
CA ALA A 322 -15.05 -0.19 -12.22
C ALA A 322 -16.12 0.51 -11.39
N VAL A 323 -15.89 0.67 -10.09
CA VAL A 323 -16.78 1.37 -9.14
C VAL A 323 -16.99 2.84 -9.55
N GLY A 324 -16.03 3.47 -10.24
CA GLY A 324 -16.21 4.79 -10.84
C GLY A 324 -17.33 4.89 -11.89
N ARG A 325 -17.94 3.76 -12.33
CA ARG A 325 -19.11 3.76 -13.20
C ARG A 325 -20.43 3.90 -12.43
N ILE A 326 -20.42 3.56 -11.14
CA ILE A 326 -21.62 3.56 -10.29
C ILE A 326 -21.62 4.69 -9.28
N SER A 327 -20.50 5.38 -9.10
CA SER A 327 -20.35 6.57 -8.27
C SER A 327 -19.32 7.52 -8.85
N PRO A 328 -19.55 8.85 -8.86
CA PRO A 328 -18.58 9.83 -9.36
C PRO A 328 -17.32 9.93 -8.49
N ALA A 329 -17.47 9.64 -7.19
CA ALA A 329 -16.35 9.65 -6.23
C ALA A 329 -16.46 8.50 -5.23
N TYR A 330 -15.35 8.12 -4.62
CA TYR A 330 -15.31 7.17 -3.50
C TYR A 330 -14.07 7.39 -2.64
N ILE A 331 -14.17 7.01 -1.36
CA ILE A 331 -13.02 6.93 -0.45
C ILE A 331 -12.69 5.44 -0.26
N VAL A 332 -11.44 5.07 -0.49
CA VAL A 332 -10.94 3.71 -0.22
C VAL A 332 -10.39 3.68 1.19
N GLN A 333 -10.85 2.74 2.00
CA GLN A 333 -10.23 2.41 3.26
C GLN A 333 -9.34 1.16 3.13
N ASP A 334 -8.49 0.91 4.13
CA ASP A 334 -7.47 -0.13 4.12
C ASP A 334 -7.28 -0.67 5.54
N GLY A 335 -8.40 -0.92 6.21
CA GLY A 335 -8.39 -1.47 7.55
C GLY A 335 -8.07 -2.96 7.56
N VAL A 336 -7.42 -3.43 8.61
CA VAL A 336 -7.14 -4.86 8.81
C VAL A 336 -7.94 -5.36 10.00
N VAL A 337 -8.43 -6.59 9.93
CA VAL A 337 -9.08 -7.26 11.06
C VAL A 337 -8.60 -8.70 11.16
N PRO A 338 -8.64 -9.30 12.38
CA PRO A 338 -8.47 -10.73 12.51
C PRO A 338 -9.51 -11.45 11.63
N ARG A 339 -9.08 -12.44 10.86
CA ARG A 339 -9.95 -13.18 9.90
C ARG A 339 -11.21 -13.75 10.55
N THR A 340 -11.13 -14.13 11.81
CA THR A 340 -12.26 -14.62 12.61
C THR A 340 -13.34 -13.57 12.87
N CYS A 341 -13.01 -12.28 12.73
CA CYS A 341 -13.92 -11.15 12.92
C CYS A 341 -14.49 -10.60 11.60
N LEU A 342 -14.11 -11.15 10.43
CA LEU A 342 -14.54 -10.65 9.13
C LEU A 342 -16.06 -10.51 9.04
N GLY A 343 -16.82 -11.53 9.40
CA GLY A 343 -18.29 -11.52 9.32
C GLY A 343 -18.91 -10.42 10.20
N GLU A 344 -18.41 -10.22 11.43
CA GLU A 344 -18.90 -9.19 12.35
C GLU A 344 -18.60 -7.78 11.83
N VAL A 345 -17.41 -7.56 11.28
CA VAL A 345 -17.02 -6.26 10.72
C VAL A 345 -17.80 -5.93 9.45
N LEU A 346 -18.06 -6.93 8.58
CA LEU A 346 -18.87 -6.75 7.39
C LEU A 346 -20.32 -6.41 7.73
N ALA A 347 -20.92 -7.07 8.72
CA ALA A 347 -22.24 -6.72 9.24
C ALA A 347 -22.24 -5.30 9.84
N GLY A 348 -21.17 -4.89 10.50
CA GLY A 348 -20.98 -3.53 11.00
C GLY A 348 -20.92 -2.50 9.86
N ILE A 349 -20.22 -2.78 8.77
CA ILE A 349 -20.19 -1.93 7.57
C ILE A 349 -21.58 -1.80 6.95
N ASP A 350 -22.35 -2.89 6.86
CA ASP A 350 -23.72 -2.87 6.32
C ASP A 350 -24.67 -2.03 7.20
N ALA A 351 -24.52 -2.13 8.52
CA ALA A 351 -25.24 -1.27 9.45
C ALA A 351 -24.91 0.22 9.25
N LEU A 352 -23.64 0.57 8.99
CA LEU A 352 -23.22 1.94 8.67
C LEU A 352 -23.80 2.41 7.34
N GLN A 353 -23.87 1.57 6.31
CA GLN A 353 -24.55 1.88 5.04
C GLN A 353 -26.00 2.29 5.29
N THR A 354 -26.71 1.52 6.12
CA THR A 354 -28.12 1.77 6.48
C THR A 354 -28.26 3.05 7.30
N GLU A 355 -27.41 3.25 8.32
CA GLU A 355 -27.45 4.42 9.22
C GLU A 355 -27.24 5.74 8.48
N PHE A 356 -26.26 5.77 7.58
CA PHE A 356 -25.84 7.00 6.88
C PHE A 356 -26.45 7.15 5.48
N GLY A 357 -27.16 6.15 4.95
CA GLY A 357 -27.69 6.17 3.59
C GLY A 357 -26.60 6.27 2.53
N ILE A 358 -25.44 5.65 2.78
CA ILE A 358 -24.27 5.65 1.90
C ILE A 358 -23.99 4.21 1.46
N ARG A 359 -23.70 4.00 0.17
CA ARG A 359 -23.32 2.68 -0.33
C ARG A 359 -21.83 2.44 -0.14
N VAL A 360 -21.46 1.21 0.20
CA VAL A 360 -20.08 0.74 0.30
C VAL A 360 -19.93 -0.50 -0.57
N ALA A 361 -18.99 -0.47 -1.51
CA ALA A 361 -18.60 -1.66 -2.27
C ALA A 361 -17.38 -2.29 -1.59
N ASN A 362 -17.41 -3.60 -1.37
CA ASN A 362 -16.37 -4.30 -0.62
C ASN A 362 -15.53 -5.17 -1.54
N VAL A 363 -14.22 -4.94 -1.50
CA VAL A 363 -13.21 -5.67 -2.26
C VAL A 363 -12.05 -5.96 -1.31
N PHE A 364 -11.76 -7.25 -1.01
CA PHE A 364 -10.88 -7.61 0.09
C PHE A 364 -9.74 -8.53 -0.34
N HIS A 365 -8.61 -8.41 0.36
CA HIS A 365 -7.67 -9.51 0.56
C HIS A 365 -8.16 -10.34 1.76
N ALA A 366 -9.16 -11.21 1.50
CA ALA A 366 -9.85 -11.90 2.59
C ALA A 366 -8.95 -12.88 3.35
N GLY A 367 -7.88 -13.36 2.69
CA GLY A 367 -6.93 -14.30 3.28
C GLY A 367 -6.11 -13.73 4.42
N ASP A 368 -5.75 -12.45 4.39
CA ASP A 368 -4.98 -11.77 5.45
C ASP A 368 -5.82 -10.80 6.30
N GLY A 369 -7.10 -10.63 5.95
CA GLY A 369 -8.03 -9.77 6.68
C GLY A 369 -7.93 -8.30 6.33
N ASN A 370 -7.27 -7.97 5.22
CA ASN A 370 -7.15 -6.59 4.74
C ASN A 370 -8.38 -6.19 3.93
N LEU A 371 -9.11 -5.21 4.43
CA LEU A 371 -10.38 -4.74 3.91
C LEU A 371 -10.17 -3.47 3.07
N HIS A 372 -10.73 -3.45 1.87
CA HIS A 372 -10.81 -2.24 1.05
C HIS A 372 -12.27 -1.84 0.77
N PRO A 373 -13.01 -1.37 1.78
CA PRO A 373 -14.33 -0.82 1.56
C PRO A 373 -14.21 0.50 0.78
N LEU A 374 -14.96 0.59 -0.32
CA LEU A 374 -15.08 1.78 -1.15
C LEU A 374 -16.37 2.49 -0.74
N VAL A 375 -16.25 3.57 0.01
CA VAL A 375 -17.37 4.41 0.45
C VAL A 375 -17.74 5.34 -0.69
N LEU A 376 -18.91 5.12 -1.30
CA LEU A 376 -19.37 5.77 -2.52
C LEU A 376 -20.11 7.07 -2.21
N PHE A 377 -19.82 8.15 -2.93
CA PHE A 377 -20.50 9.43 -2.77
C PHE A 377 -20.47 10.27 -4.04
N ASP A 378 -21.35 11.27 -4.10
CA ASP A 378 -21.33 12.31 -5.12
C ASP A 378 -20.62 13.55 -4.57
N ASP A 379 -19.42 13.85 -5.08
CA ASP A 379 -18.61 15.00 -4.66
C ASP A 379 -19.21 16.35 -5.09
N THR A 380 -20.26 16.35 -5.93
CA THR A 380 -21.02 17.54 -6.31
C THR A 380 -22.23 17.79 -5.37
N ALA A 381 -22.65 16.77 -4.60
CA ALA A 381 -23.77 16.86 -3.69
C ALA A 381 -23.33 17.44 -2.32
N PRO A 382 -23.95 18.54 -1.86
CA PRO A 382 -23.56 19.16 -0.59
C PRO A 382 -23.65 18.20 0.61
N GLY A 383 -22.56 18.08 1.37
CA GLY A 383 -22.46 17.28 2.61
C GLY A 383 -22.26 15.78 2.40
N GLU A 384 -22.22 15.28 1.14
CA GLU A 384 -21.97 13.86 0.91
C GLU A 384 -20.50 13.47 1.18
N GLY A 385 -19.55 14.32 0.80
CA GLY A 385 -18.14 14.08 1.07
C GLY A 385 -17.86 13.97 2.57
N GLU A 386 -18.41 14.89 3.39
CA GLU A 386 -18.28 14.86 4.85
C GLU A 386 -18.91 13.61 5.46
N ARG A 387 -20.07 13.18 4.95
CA ARG A 387 -20.70 11.92 5.39
C ARG A 387 -19.83 10.72 5.04
N ALA A 388 -19.28 10.68 3.83
CA ALA A 388 -18.37 9.62 3.40
C ALA A 388 -17.11 9.55 4.28
N GLU A 389 -16.52 10.70 4.65
CA GLU A 389 -15.42 10.74 5.61
C GLU A 389 -15.80 10.21 6.99
N VAL A 390 -17.00 10.54 7.49
CA VAL A 390 -17.49 10.01 8.77
C VAL A 390 -17.64 8.50 8.72
N VAL A 391 -18.27 7.97 7.68
CA VAL A 391 -18.45 6.52 7.48
C VAL A 391 -17.08 5.83 7.37
N SER A 392 -16.16 6.38 6.59
CA SER A 392 -14.79 5.89 6.46
C SER A 392 -14.08 5.80 7.81
N GLY A 393 -14.20 6.84 8.66
CA GLY A 393 -13.66 6.85 10.01
C GLY A 393 -14.30 5.80 10.93
N ARG A 394 -15.63 5.61 10.84
CA ARG A 394 -16.35 4.60 11.62
C ARG A 394 -15.96 3.17 11.21
N ILE A 395 -15.66 2.94 9.92
CA ILE A 395 -15.12 1.64 9.46
C ILE A 395 -13.76 1.36 10.08
N LEU A 396 -12.85 2.34 10.15
CA LEU A 396 -11.57 2.17 10.84
C LEU A 396 -11.75 1.94 12.35
N ASP A 397 -12.72 2.62 12.98
CA ASP A 397 -13.06 2.36 14.39
C ASP A 397 -13.53 0.92 14.62
N LEU A 398 -14.32 0.34 13.68
CA LEU A 398 -14.69 -1.08 13.73
C LEU A 398 -13.45 -1.98 13.65
N CYS A 399 -12.50 -1.67 12.75
CA CYS A 399 -11.27 -2.45 12.64
C CYS A 399 -10.47 -2.43 13.96
N ILE A 400 -10.31 -1.27 14.58
CA ILE A 400 -9.62 -1.13 15.88
C ILE A 400 -10.37 -1.88 16.98
N LEU A 401 -11.71 -1.75 17.04
CA LEU A 401 -12.55 -2.42 18.04
C LEU A 401 -12.37 -3.94 18.03
N HIS A 402 -12.17 -4.53 16.87
CA HIS A 402 -11.94 -5.97 16.70
C HIS A 402 -10.45 -6.36 16.77
N GLY A 403 -9.58 -5.48 17.26
CA GLY A 403 -8.15 -5.77 17.47
C GLY A 403 -7.32 -5.73 16.20
N GLY A 404 -7.79 -5.03 15.19
CA GLY A 404 -7.13 -4.82 13.91
C GLY A 404 -6.32 -3.53 13.81
N SER A 405 -6.12 -3.05 12.58
CA SER A 405 -5.30 -1.89 12.24
C SER A 405 -6.02 -0.91 11.31
N ILE A 406 -5.61 0.36 11.34
CA ILE A 406 -6.11 1.41 10.42
C ILE A 406 -5.52 1.31 9.02
N THR A 407 -4.49 0.52 8.82
CA THR A 407 -3.85 0.30 7.52
C THR A 407 -3.26 -1.10 7.42
N GLY A 408 -3.38 -1.72 6.26
CA GLY A 408 -2.76 -3.00 5.91
C GLY A 408 -1.57 -2.81 4.97
N GLU A 409 -1.77 -2.07 3.86
CA GLU A 409 -0.76 -1.94 2.81
C GLU A 409 -0.66 -0.52 2.19
N HIS A 410 -1.66 0.36 2.39
CA HIS A 410 -1.66 1.70 1.78
C HIS A 410 -0.79 2.71 2.54
N GLY A 411 -0.48 2.45 3.81
CA GLY A 411 0.18 3.40 4.70
C GLY A 411 -0.80 4.34 5.40
N VAL A 412 -0.24 5.21 6.24
CA VAL A 412 -0.97 6.20 7.05
C VAL A 412 -1.06 7.54 6.32
N GLY A 413 0.03 8.01 5.76
CA GLY A 413 0.14 9.26 5.00
C GLY A 413 -0.40 10.47 5.75
N VAL A 414 -1.09 11.37 5.02
CA VAL A 414 -1.89 12.47 5.60
C VAL A 414 -3.30 12.01 5.96
N ASP A 415 -3.83 11.04 5.24
CA ASP A 415 -5.24 10.62 5.33
C ASP A 415 -5.57 10.03 6.70
N LYS A 416 -4.73 9.10 7.16
CA LYS A 416 -4.98 8.32 8.37
C LYS A 416 -4.23 8.82 9.61
N ALA A 417 -3.34 9.81 9.49
CA ALA A 417 -2.59 10.35 10.63
C ALA A 417 -3.49 10.77 11.81
N ARG A 418 -4.69 11.31 11.53
CA ARG A 418 -5.69 11.68 12.53
C ARG A 418 -6.28 10.50 13.33
N TYR A 419 -6.15 9.26 12.81
CA TYR A 419 -6.63 8.04 13.46
C TYR A 419 -5.56 7.33 14.30
N MET A 420 -4.28 7.69 14.15
CA MET A 420 -3.19 7.12 14.94
C MET A 420 -3.43 7.16 16.46
N PRO A 421 -3.95 8.27 17.06
CA PRO A 421 -4.27 8.32 18.50
C PRO A 421 -5.42 7.39 18.94
N ARG A 422 -6.19 6.83 17.99
CA ARG A 422 -7.25 5.86 18.31
C ARG A 422 -6.69 4.44 18.46
N MET A 423 -5.54 4.17 17.82
CA MET A 423 -4.88 2.88 17.81
C MET A 423 -3.70 2.81 18.78
N PHE A 424 -2.96 3.90 18.96
CA PHE A 424 -1.73 3.99 19.72
C PHE A 424 -1.86 4.96 20.89
N THR A 425 -1.23 4.61 22.02
CA THR A 425 -1.12 5.51 23.17
C THR A 425 -0.17 6.68 22.87
N ASP A 426 -0.24 7.74 23.69
CA ASP A 426 0.69 8.86 23.59
C ASP A 426 2.16 8.41 23.73
N ALA A 427 2.44 7.43 24.60
CA ALA A 427 3.78 6.88 24.80
C ALA A 427 4.29 6.12 23.56
N ASP A 428 3.41 5.40 22.86
CA ASP A 428 3.76 4.72 21.61
C ASP A 428 4.07 5.74 20.52
N LEU A 429 3.23 6.73 20.35
CA LEU A 429 3.40 7.80 19.36
C LEU A 429 4.67 8.62 19.63
N ASP A 430 4.98 8.92 20.89
CA ASP A 430 6.22 9.60 21.29
C ASP A 430 7.46 8.73 20.99
N THR A 431 7.34 7.41 21.16
CA THR A 431 8.45 6.48 20.86
C THR A 431 8.69 6.41 19.34
N MET A 432 7.65 6.27 18.53
CA MET A 432 7.73 6.32 17.08
C MET A 432 8.35 7.66 16.60
N GLN A 433 7.89 8.77 17.18
CA GLN A 433 8.43 10.10 16.86
C GLN A 433 9.92 10.23 17.24
N ARG A 434 10.38 9.63 18.34
CA ARG A 434 11.82 9.61 18.69
C ARG A 434 12.66 8.87 17.67
N VAL A 435 12.16 7.73 17.14
CA VAL A 435 12.84 7.01 16.06
C VAL A 435 12.97 7.92 14.84
N ARG A 436 11.87 8.56 14.39
CA ARG A 436 11.93 9.52 13.30
C ARG A 436 12.94 10.64 13.57
N CYS A 437 12.93 11.22 14.76
CA CYS A 437 13.84 12.31 15.12
C CYS A 437 15.31 11.90 15.20
N ALA A 438 15.59 10.60 15.40
CA ALA A 438 16.95 10.07 15.32
C ALA A 438 17.49 10.10 13.88
N PHE A 439 16.61 9.85 12.89
CA PHE A 439 16.96 9.94 11.46
C PHE A 439 16.89 11.37 10.92
N ASP A 440 15.84 12.10 11.28
CA ASP A 440 15.54 13.45 10.76
C ASP A 440 15.32 14.46 11.90
N PRO A 441 16.38 14.87 12.61
CA PRO A 441 16.23 15.85 13.69
C PRO A 441 15.76 17.22 13.22
N GLY A 442 15.90 17.51 11.92
CA GLY A 442 15.43 18.74 11.28
C GLY A 442 13.97 18.71 10.86
N GLY A 443 13.32 17.54 10.86
CA GLY A 443 11.92 17.38 10.48
C GLY A 443 11.61 17.75 9.03
N ARG A 444 12.56 17.54 8.11
CA ARG A 444 12.47 17.97 6.70
C ARG A 444 12.00 16.86 5.75
N SER A 445 12.25 15.60 6.12
CA SER A 445 11.89 14.44 5.30
C SER A 445 10.40 14.15 5.43
N ASN A 446 9.65 14.38 4.38
CA ASN A 446 8.21 14.12 4.28
C ASN A 446 7.39 14.56 5.51
N PRO A 447 7.49 15.82 5.97
CA PRO A 447 6.81 16.27 7.18
C PRO A 447 5.30 16.35 6.99
N GLY A 448 4.55 16.13 8.10
CA GLY A 448 3.09 16.14 8.10
C GLY A 448 2.46 14.82 7.64
N LYS A 449 3.26 13.76 7.53
CA LYS A 449 2.82 12.40 7.22
C LYS A 449 3.00 11.50 8.44
N VAL A 450 2.22 10.43 8.52
CA VAL A 450 2.25 9.39 9.55
C VAL A 450 1.84 9.90 10.94
N PHE A 451 2.53 10.92 11.43
CA PHE A 451 2.35 11.42 12.80
C PHE A 451 1.28 12.51 12.87
N PRO A 452 0.34 12.42 13.83
CA PRO A 452 -0.62 13.48 14.07
C PRO A 452 0.11 14.75 14.54
N THR A 453 -0.28 15.94 14.01
CA THR A 453 0.19 17.22 14.52
C THR A 453 -0.34 17.46 15.95
N PRO A 454 0.43 18.03 16.89
CA PRO A 454 1.68 18.77 16.70
C PRO A 454 2.99 17.96 16.92
N ARG A 455 3.05 16.67 16.73
CA ARG A 455 4.20 15.80 17.05
C ARG A 455 5.35 15.96 16.03
N LEU A 456 5.99 17.14 16.03
CA LEU A 456 7.20 17.41 15.25
C LEU A 456 8.47 17.23 16.10
N CYS A 457 9.59 16.92 15.43
CA CYS A 457 10.91 16.88 16.09
C CYS A 457 11.26 18.26 16.68
N GLY A 458 11.25 18.51 17.89
CA GLY A 458 11.40 19.79 18.57
C GLY A 458 10.17 20.24 19.36
N GLU A 459 9.00 19.62 19.10
CA GLU A 459 7.80 19.78 19.90
C GLU A 459 7.59 18.63 20.88
N VAL A 460 8.37 17.55 20.77
CA VAL A 460 8.43 16.53 21.84
C VAL A 460 8.87 17.26 23.10
N PRO A 461 8.07 17.29 24.17
CA PRO A 461 8.44 17.97 25.38
C PRO A 461 9.84 17.49 25.79
N ARG A 462 10.82 18.39 25.76
CA ARG A 462 12.08 18.10 26.46
C ARG A 462 11.63 17.74 27.86
N VAL A 463 11.89 16.51 28.31
CA VAL A 463 11.70 16.12 29.69
C VAL A 463 12.30 17.26 30.49
N ARG A 464 11.47 18.16 31.02
CA ARG A 464 11.93 19.15 31.98
C ARG A 464 12.57 18.25 33.05
N LYS A 465 13.86 18.41 33.29
CA LYS A 465 14.48 17.81 34.46
C LYS A 465 13.62 18.32 35.61
N GLY A 466 12.69 17.50 36.03
CA GLY A 466 11.77 17.80 37.10
C GLY A 466 12.59 18.09 38.32
N SER A 467 12.17 19.05 39.09
CA SER A 467 12.59 19.19 40.46
C SER A 467 12.46 17.81 41.13
N PRO A 468 13.41 17.38 41.95
CA PRO A 468 13.32 16.06 42.59
C PRO A 468 12.02 15.94 43.40
N GLY A 469 11.06 15.19 42.91
CA GLY A 469 9.80 14.97 43.61
C GLY A 469 8.55 14.72 42.75
N GLU A 470 8.57 14.97 41.44
CA GLU A 470 7.43 14.63 40.57
C GLU A 470 7.81 13.46 39.65
N ILE A 471 7.49 12.27 40.14
CA ILE A 471 7.33 11.06 39.34
C ILE A 471 5.88 11.09 38.84
N PHE A 472 5.69 11.45 37.56
CA PHE A 472 4.72 10.96 36.58
C PHE A 472 4.69 11.88 35.38
#